data_5b8618eee8c0b487b9d9b41f12a8d63a
#
_entry.id   5b8618eee8c0b487b9d9b41f12a8d63a
#
_cell.length_a   1.000
_cell.length_b   1.000
_cell.length_c   1.000
_cell.angle_alpha   90.00
_cell.angle_beta   90.00
_cell.angle_gamma   90.00
#
_symmetry.space_group_name_H-M   'P 1'
#
loop_
_entity.id
_entity.type
_entity.pdbx_description
1 polymer ?
#
loop_
_entity_poly.entity_id
_entity_poly.type
_entity_poly.pdbx_seq_one_letter_code
_entity_poly.pdbx_strand_id
1 'polypeptide(L)'
;MTKVVTKITDVAEDVYRTILKKKQPKLVAPLRALSNVKYDPKEGFFELVGKKKSRTLTASSVRTFAQTLRMMALSKELIEQDDIATKREAYYVSKNWAEARFHEQPESDTVMDDIEAMLMVNREQIGFIPEEKGGEIAGNLIVVDKDPTTGKEIRIDCTKFGSGAYSIPSSVEDLKFETKAQFVLAIETAGMFQRLVKHNFWKKANCILVSLGGVPTRACRRFIRRLSESGKLPVYVFTDGDYYGYFNIYRTLKVGSGNAAHINEFFCVPNAKFLGVTPQDIIDYKLPTHPLKDVDIKRGKDALKNDPFVQHHKEWQKAIKVMSDLKARAEQQALAKWGLNFVIDKYLPEKLKNTKSWLP
;
A
#
# COMPACT_ATOMS: atom_id res chain seq x y z
N MET A 1 17.04 -5.46 -24.28
CA MET A 1 17.36 -4.89 -22.94
C MET A 1 16.10 -4.29 -22.35
N THR A 2 15.72 -4.65 -21.15
CA THR A 2 14.51 -4.04 -20.55
C THR A 2 14.77 -2.57 -20.25
N LYS A 3 13.72 -1.73 -20.29
CA LYS A 3 13.80 -0.29 -19.98
C LYS A 3 14.46 -0.01 -18.61
N VAL A 4 14.32 -0.93 -17.67
CA VAL A 4 14.91 -0.81 -16.32
C VAL A 4 16.40 -1.06 -16.33
N VAL A 5 16.87 -2.09 -17.03
CA VAL A 5 18.31 -2.39 -17.20
C VAL A 5 19.02 -1.19 -17.86
N THR A 6 18.41 -0.57 -18.85
CA THR A 6 18.95 0.66 -19.47
C THR A 6 19.10 1.78 -18.42
N LYS A 7 18.06 2.06 -17.60
CA LYS A 7 18.16 3.08 -16.54
C LYS A 7 19.29 2.79 -15.53
N ILE A 8 19.46 1.52 -15.12
CA ILE A 8 20.54 1.11 -14.22
C ILE A 8 21.90 1.37 -14.87
N THR A 9 22.05 0.96 -16.13
CA THR A 9 23.31 1.15 -16.89
C THR A 9 23.64 2.63 -17.06
N ASP A 10 22.67 3.46 -17.40
CA ASP A 10 22.86 4.90 -17.57
C ASP A 10 23.39 5.57 -16.28
N VAL A 11 22.85 5.21 -15.12
CA VAL A 11 23.36 5.71 -13.83
C VAL A 11 24.80 5.26 -13.59
N ALA A 12 25.12 4.00 -13.84
CA ALA A 12 26.47 3.47 -13.65
C ALA A 12 27.49 4.13 -14.62
N GLU A 13 27.09 4.33 -15.87
CA GLU A 13 27.92 5.01 -16.87
C GLU A 13 28.16 6.49 -16.51
N ASP A 14 27.16 7.21 -16.02
CA ASP A 14 27.34 8.60 -15.58
C ASP A 14 28.35 8.70 -14.45
N VAL A 15 28.24 7.80 -13.45
CA VAL A 15 29.23 7.68 -12.38
C VAL A 15 30.63 7.42 -12.94
N TYR A 16 30.77 6.43 -13.83
CA TYR A 16 32.05 6.06 -14.44
C TYR A 16 32.67 7.23 -15.24
N ARG A 17 31.89 7.84 -16.13
CA ARG A 17 32.35 9.00 -16.94
C ARG A 17 32.75 10.18 -16.07
N THR A 18 32.07 10.38 -14.94
CA THR A 18 32.38 11.47 -13.99
C THR A 18 33.72 11.23 -13.29
N ILE A 19 33.99 9.96 -12.90
CA ILE A 19 35.29 9.55 -12.32
C ILE A 19 36.44 9.73 -13.32
N LEU A 20 36.25 9.31 -14.58
CA LEU A 20 37.26 9.47 -15.64
C LEU A 20 37.62 10.96 -15.84
N LYS A 21 36.67 11.87 -15.66
CA LYS A 21 36.90 13.33 -15.72
C LYS A 21 37.53 13.87 -14.43
N LYS A 22 37.95 13.02 -13.49
CA LYS A 22 38.51 13.40 -12.18
C LYS A 22 37.56 14.29 -11.36
N LYS A 23 36.23 14.12 -11.54
CA LYS A 23 35.19 14.81 -10.79
C LYS A 23 34.54 13.86 -9.80
N GLN A 24 33.92 14.41 -8.76
CA GLN A 24 33.18 13.63 -7.78
C GLN A 24 31.81 13.24 -8.35
N PRO A 25 31.50 11.95 -8.52
CA PRO A 25 30.19 11.50 -8.98
C PRO A 25 29.13 11.69 -7.90
N LYS A 26 27.87 11.76 -8.35
CA LYS A 26 26.71 11.94 -7.49
C LYS A 26 25.61 10.94 -7.89
N LEU A 27 24.98 10.36 -6.89
CA LEU A 27 23.69 9.66 -7.04
C LEU A 27 22.58 10.60 -6.61
N VAL A 28 21.60 10.81 -7.46
CA VAL A 28 20.51 11.77 -7.22
C VAL A 28 19.18 11.03 -7.21
N ALA A 29 18.46 11.12 -6.09
CA ALA A 29 17.13 10.55 -5.94
C ALA A 29 16.13 11.60 -5.46
N PRO A 30 14.82 11.44 -5.70
CA PRO A 30 13.80 12.26 -5.08
C PRO A 30 13.90 12.20 -3.55
N LEU A 31 13.68 13.32 -2.87
CA LEU A 31 13.57 13.33 -1.41
C LEU A 31 12.30 12.58 -1.00
N ARG A 32 12.44 11.48 -0.29
CA ARG A 32 11.36 10.64 0.21
C ARG A 32 10.85 11.17 1.56
N ALA A 33 9.96 12.14 1.52
CA ALA A 33 9.39 12.78 2.72
C ALA A 33 8.04 13.45 2.39
N LEU A 34 7.15 13.56 3.38
CA LEU A 34 5.87 14.24 3.24
C LEU A 34 6.04 15.72 2.81
N SER A 35 7.15 16.35 3.18
CA SER A 35 7.48 17.73 2.75
C SER A 35 7.84 17.88 1.27
N ASN A 36 7.95 16.77 0.54
CA ASN A 36 8.22 16.71 -0.90
C ASN A 36 7.04 16.19 -1.72
N VAL A 37 5.84 16.19 -1.16
CA VAL A 37 4.64 15.76 -1.89
C VAL A 37 3.57 16.82 -1.84
N LYS A 38 2.72 16.83 -2.87
CA LYS A 38 1.44 17.51 -2.92
C LYS A 38 0.34 16.47 -3.12
N TYR A 39 -0.87 16.76 -2.67
CA TYR A 39 -2.04 16.01 -3.08
C TYR A 39 -2.53 16.56 -4.43
N ASP A 40 -2.64 15.70 -5.43
CA ASP A 40 -3.24 16.06 -6.71
C ASP A 40 -4.70 15.59 -6.75
N PRO A 41 -5.69 16.50 -6.79
CA PRO A 41 -7.10 16.10 -6.79
C PRO A 41 -7.56 15.40 -8.08
N LYS A 42 -6.85 15.59 -9.21
CA LYS A 42 -7.18 14.94 -10.48
C LYS A 42 -6.72 13.49 -10.46
N GLU A 43 -5.47 13.26 -10.05
CA GLU A 43 -4.91 11.92 -9.91
C GLU A 43 -5.42 11.21 -8.66
N GLY A 44 -5.77 11.96 -7.59
CA GLY A 44 -6.31 11.46 -6.35
C GLY A 44 -5.30 10.80 -5.41
N PHE A 45 -4.00 11.05 -5.62
CA PHE A 45 -2.91 10.56 -4.76
C PHE A 45 -1.79 11.60 -4.59
N PHE A 46 -0.81 11.27 -3.75
CA PHE A 46 0.35 12.14 -3.53
C PHE A 46 1.34 12.02 -4.69
N GLU A 47 1.69 13.17 -5.26
CA GLU A 47 2.75 13.34 -6.25
C GLU A 47 3.97 14.04 -5.67
N LEU A 48 5.15 13.76 -6.24
CA LEU A 48 6.40 14.44 -5.88
C LEU A 48 6.39 15.89 -6.35
N VAL A 49 6.83 16.80 -5.46
CA VAL A 49 7.02 18.24 -5.79
C VAL A 49 8.33 18.51 -6.56
N GLY A 50 9.28 17.55 -6.53
CA GLY A 50 10.52 17.65 -7.28
C GLY A 50 11.77 17.93 -6.44
N LYS A 51 11.69 18.04 -5.11
CA LYS A 51 12.88 18.14 -4.25
C LYS A 51 13.72 16.87 -4.37
N LYS A 52 15.03 17.02 -4.54
CA LYS A 52 15.98 15.93 -4.72
C LYS A 52 16.99 15.88 -3.58
N LYS A 53 17.44 14.67 -3.26
CA LYS A 53 18.58 14.39 -2.39
C LYS A 53 19.72 13.91 -3.25
N SER A 54 20.90 14.51 -3.07
CA SER A 54 22.13 14.11 -3.75
C SER A 54 23.07 13.45 -2.76
N ARG A 55 23.62 12.30 -3.14
CA ARG A 55 24.72 11.62 -2.42
C ARG A 55 25.99 11.72 -3.28
N THR A 56 26.88 12.59 -2.90
CA THR A 56 28.18 12.77 -3.55
C THR A 56 29.16 11.73 -3.00
N LEU A 57 30.03 11.19 -3.85
CA LEU A 57 31.10 10.30 -3.41
C LEU A 57 32.14 11.06 -2.61
N THR A 58 32.20 10.79 -1.31
CA THR A 58 33.14 11.36 -0.34
C THR A 58 33.63 10.28 0.60
N ALA A 59 34.63 10.51 1.41
CA ALA A 59 35.12 9.55 2.41
C ALA A 59 34.01 9.06 3.35
N SER A 60 33.09 9.93 3.75
CA SER A 60 31.97 9.58 4.65
C SER A 60 30.82 8.85 3.95
N SER A 61 30.67 8.95 2.64
CA SER A 61 29.56 8.36 1.87
C SER A 61 29.99 7.18 0.99
N VAL A 62 31.28 6.91 0.85
CA VAL A 62 31.83 5.90 -0.07
C VAL A 62 31.19 4.54 0.10
N ARG A 63 30.97 4.13 1.34
CA ARG A 63 30.37 2.82 1.64
C ARG A 63 28.93 2.74 1.10
N THR A 64 28.06 3.67 1.46
CA THR A 64 26.68 3.65 0.98
C THR A 64 26.59 3.91 -0.53
N PHE A 65 27.54 4.64 -1.09
CA PHE A 65 27.66 4.82 -2.54
C PHE A 65 27.97 3.49 -3.23
N ALA A 66 28.98 2.75 -2.73
CA ALA A 66 29.33 1.42 -3.23
C ALA A 66 28.19 0.40 -3.03
N GLN A 67 27.53 0.40 -1.86
CA GLN A 67 26.35 -0.41 -1.57
C GLN A 67 25.23 -0.18 -2.59
N THR A 68 24.96 1.09 -2.96
CA THR A 68 23.94 1.43 -3.95
C THR A 68 24.30 0.85 -5.33
N LEU A 69 25.53 1.01 -5.79
CA LEU A 69 25.97 0.45 -7.09
C LEU A 69 25.96 -1.08 -7.09
N ARG A 70 26.39 -1.73 -6.00
CA ARG A 70 26.36 -3.20 -5.87
C ARG A 70 24.93 -3.73 -5.89
N MET A 71 23.98 -3.06 -5.22
CA MET A 71 22.57 -3.42 -5.23
C MET A 71 21.96 -3.23 -6.63
N MET A 72 22.33 -2.17 -7.36
CA MET A 72 21.93 -1.98 -8.75
C MET A 72 22.50 -3.06 -9.68
N ALA A 73 23.75 -3.50 -9.45
CA ALA A 73 24.35 -4.60 -10.20
C ALA A 73 23.61 -5.92 -9.95
N LEU A 74 23.28 -6.24 -8.69
CA LEU A 74 22.45 -7.41 -8.36
C LEU A 74 21.06 -7.32 -9.02
N SER A 75 20.41 -6.17 -8.98
CA SER A 75 19.13 -5.95 -9.67
C SER A 75 19.23 -6.22 -11.17
N LYS A 76 20.30 -5.73 -11.81
CA LYS A 76 20.55 -5.97 -13.24
C LYS A 76 20.69 -7.46 -13.53
N GLU A 77 21.47 -8.18 -12.71
CA GLU A 77 21.69 -9.62 -12.83
C GLU A 77 20.38 -10.40 -12.72
N LEU A 78 19.54 -10.12 -11.69
CA LEU A 78 18.23 -10.75 -11.53
C LEU A 78 17.35 -10.55 -12.77
N ILE A 79 17.26 -9.32 -13.29
CA ILE A 79 16.44 -9.02 -14.48
C ILE A 79 16.95 -9.74 -15.72
N GLU A 80 18.27 -9.83 -15.91
CA GLU A 80 18.87 -10.48 -17.09
C GLU A 80 18.76 -12.00 -17.04
N GLN A 81 18.69 -12.58 -15.85
CA GLN A 81 18.54 -14.02 -15.62
C GLN A 81 17.07 -14.45 -15.49
N ASP A 82 16.13 -13.51 -15.55
CA ASP A 82 14.69 -13.75 -15.27
C ASP A 82 14.48 -14.38 -13.88
N ASP A 83 15.24 -13.90 -12.91
CA ASP A 83 15.24 -14.36 -11.51
C ASP A 83 14.73 -13.26 -10.56
N ILE A 84 14.40 -13.65 -9.36
CA ILE A 84 13.86 -12.79 -8.31
C ILE A 84 14.57 -13.03 -6.99
N ALA A 85 14.63 -12.02 -6.14
CA ALA A 85 15.11 -12.16 -4.76
C ALA A 85 14.17 -11.44 -3.80
N THR A 86 14.01 -11.98 -2.59
CA THR A 86 13.41 -11.25 -1.49
C THR A 86 14.39 -10.18 -0.97
N LYS A 87 13.87 -9.18 -0.25
CA LYS A 87 14.72 -8.18 0.42
C LYS A 87 15.75 -8.84 1.36
N ARG A 88 15.33 -9.92 2.00
CA ARG A 88 16.18 -10.66 2.94
C ARG A 88 17.28 -11.42 2.22
N GLU A 89 16.99 -12.07 1.12
CA GLU A 89 18.01 -12.72 0.28
C GLU A 89 19.01 -11.71 -0.24
N ALA A 90 18.58 -10.56 -0.77
CA ALA A 90 19.47 -9.51 -1.20
C ALA A 90 20.39 -8.99 -0.08
N TYR A 91 19.85 -8.86 1.15
CA TYR A 91 20.66 -8.56 2.33
C TYR A 91 21.73 -9.64 2.58
N TYR A 92 21.39 -10.94 2.50
CA TYR A 92 22.37 -12.03 2.68
C TYR A 92 23.37 -12.09 1.53
N VAL A 93 22.99 -11.90 0.30
CA VAL A 93 23.91 -11.78 -0.84
C VAL A 93 24.95 -10.70 -0.60
N SER A 94 24.55 -9.58 0.01
CA SER A 94 25.46 -8.48 0.32
C SER A 94 26.59 -8.83 1.29
N LYS A 95 26.46 -9.91 2.07
CA LYS A 95 27.52 -10.36 2.99
C LYS A 95 28.81 -10.71 2.24
N ASN A 96 28.71 -11.03 0.95
CA ASN A 96 29.84 -11.33 0.06
C ASN A 96 30.44 -10.06 -0.59
N TRP A 97 29.97 -8.84 -0.25
CA TRP A 97 30.44 -7.60 -0.90
C TRP A 97 31.61 -6.92 -0.17
N ALA A 98 32.38 -7.66 0.62
CA ALA A 98 33.49 -7.15 1.40
C ALA A 98 33.13 -5.88 2.19
N GLU A 99 33.83 -4.78 1.98
CA GLU A 99 33.55 -3.51 2.70
C GLU A 99 32.20 -2.84 2.35
N ALA A 100 31.58 -3.22 1.24
CA ALA A 100 30.25 -2.75 0.85
C ALA A 100 29.09 -3.59 1.43
N ARG A 101 29.38 -4.60 2.27
CA ARG A 101 28.33 -5.41 2.92
C ARG A 101 27.43 -4.54 3.80
N PHE A 102 26.16 -4.87 3.90
CA PHE A 102 25.26 -4.27 4.88
C PHE A 102 25.48 -4.93 6.26
N HIS A 103 25.42 -4.14 7.32
CA HIS A 103 25.49 -4.67 8.69
C HIS A 103 24.15 -5.24 9.10
N GLU A 104 23.07 -4.47 8.84
CA GLU A 104 21.69 -4.79 9.21
C GLU A 104 20.77 -4.70 7.98
N GLN A 105 19.68 -5.47 8.00
CA GLN A 105 18.70 -5.48 6.91
C GLN A 105 18.06 -4.11 6.64
N PRO A 106 17.72 -3.26 7.63
CA PRO A 106 17.17 -1.92 7.37
C PRO A 106 18.07 -1.01 6.51
N GLU A 107 19.40 -1.24 6.53
CA GLU A 107 20.33 -0.50 5.64
C GLU A 107 20.09 -0.88 4.18
N SER A 108 19.98 -2.20 3.88
CA SER A 108 19.72 -2.70 2.53
C SER A 108 18.33 -2.27 2.04
N ASP A 109 17.31 -2.29 2.92
CA ASP A 109 15.96 -1.85 2.61
C ASP A 109 15.93 -0.37 2.21
N THR A 110 16.68 0.47 2.93
CA THR A 110 16.81 1.90 2.63
C THR A 110 17.45 2.15 1.27
N VAL A 111 18.50 1.38 0.94
CA VAL A 111 19.18 1.48 -0.37
C VAL A 111 18.27 1.03 -1.50
N MET A 112 17.51 -0.06 -1.33
CA MET A 112 16.51 -0.50 -2.33
C MET A 112 15.45 0.57 -2.57
N ASP A 113 14.92 1.16 -1.51
CA ASP A 113 13.92 2.24 -1.63
C ASP A 113 14.49 3.48 -2.33
N ASP A 114 15.78 3.81 -2.10
CA ASP A 114 16.46 4.91 -2.78
C ASP A 114 16.65 4.60 -4.27
N ILE A 115 16.94 3.34 -4.64
CA ILE A 115 17.06 2.89 -6.04
C ILE A 115 15.69 2.94 -6.74
N GLU A 116 14.62 2.44 -6.12
CA GLU A 116 13.26 2.56 -6.65
C GLU A 116 12.93 4.03 -7.00
N ALA A 117 13.20 4.94 -6.06
CA ALA A 117 12.93 6.35 -6.24
C ALA A 117 13.84 6.99 -7.30
N MET A 118 15.11 6.61 -7.36
CA MET A 118 16.09 7.12 -8.33
C MET A 118 15.70 6.73 -9.76
N LEU A 119 15.29 5.50 -9.96
CA LEU A 119 14.93 4.95 -11.27
C LEU A 119 13.45 5.21 -11.63
N MET A 120 12.64 5.72 -10.69
CA MET A 120 11.20 5.88 -10.85
C MET A 120 10.54 4.58 -11.34
N VAL A 121 10.70 3.52 -10.55
CA VAL A 121 10.15 2.18 -10.81
C VAL A 121 9.69 1.57 -9.49
N ASN A 122 8.90 0.50 -9.55
CA ASN A 122 8.59 -0.28 -8.35
C ASN A 122 9.64 -1.38 -8.11
N ARG A 123 9.62 -1.96 -6.91
CA ARG A 123 10.59 -2.95 -6.45
C ARG A 123 10.58 -4.22 -7.30
N GLU A 124 9.41 -4.65 -7.71
CA GLU A 124 9.20 -5.83 -8.52
C GLU A 124 9.86 -5.68 -9.89
N GLN A 125 9.87 -4.46 -10.45
CA GLN A 125 10.53 -4.16 -11.72
C GLN A 125 12.07 -4.20 -11.65
N ILE A 126 12.64 -4.11 -10.45
CA ILE A 126 14.08 -4.27 -10.20
C ILE A 126 14.46 -5.64 -9.64
N GLY A 127 13.56 -6.64 -9.76
CA GLY A 127 13.83 -8.03 -9.42
C GLY A 127 13.66 -8.38 -7.93
N PHE A 128 13.17 -7.46 -7.09
CA PHE A 128 12.97 -7.75 -5.68
C PHE A 128 11.48 -7.89 -5.34
N ILE A 129 11.13 -8.99 -4.66
CA ILE A 129 9.76 -9.28 -4.24
C ILE A 129 9.59 -9.14 -2.71
N PRO A 130 8.39 -8.78 -2.22
CA PRO A 130 8.09 -8.82 -0.80
C PRO A 130 7.88 -10.26 -0.32
N GLU A 131 8.28 -10.55 0.92
CA GLU A 131 7.96 -11.83 1.60
C GLU A 131 6.53 -11.83 2.20
N GLU A 132 5.84 -10.71 2.17
CA GLU A 132 4.59 -10.49 2.88
C GLU A 132 3.41 -11.10 2.11
N LYS A 133 2.48 -11.74 2.83
CA LYS A 133 1.18 -12.12 2.27
C LYS A 133 0.39 -10.87 1.87
N GLY A 134 -0.23 -10.90 0.71
CA GLY A 134 -0.94 -9.75 0.16
C GLY A 134 -2.31 -9.45 0.77
N GLY A 135 -2.82 -10.30 1.65
CA GLY A 135 -4.20 -10.28 2.15
C GLY A 135 -5.02 -11.43 1.58
N GLU A 136 -6.32 -11.43 1.86
CA GLU A 136 -7.22 -12.51 1.47
C GLU A 136 -8.45 -11.98 0.73
N ILE A 137 -8.96 -12.78 -0.22
CA ILE A 137 -10.10 -12.44 -1.08
C ILE A 137 -11.19 -13.50 -0.95
N ALA A 138 -12.44 -13.05 -0.85
CA ALA A 138 -13.62 -13.89 -0.99
C ALA A 138 -14.73 -13.13 -1.74
N GLY A 139 -15.54 -13.87 -2.49
CA GLY A 139 -16.72 -13.29 -3.16
C GLY A 139 -16.68 -13.37 -4.68
N ASN A 140 -17.48 -12.54 -5.36
CA ASN A 140 -17.78 -12.64 -6.79
C ASN A 140 -16.61 -12.23 -7.68
N LEU A 141 -15.53 -13.01 -7.63
CA LEU A 141 -14.32 -12.82 -8.41
C LEU A 141 -13.79 -14.14 -8.93
N ILE A 142 -13.41 -14.18 -10.19
CA ILE A 142 -12.56 -15.20 -10.77
C ILE A 142 -11.20 -14.56 -11.04
N VAL A 143 -10.16 -15.10 -10.41
CA VAL A 143 -8.78 -14.78 -10.71
C VAL A 143 -8.30 -15.75 -11.79
N VAL A 144 -7.80 -15.19 -12.89
CA VAL A 144 -7.22 -15.97 -13.98
C VAL A 144 -5.70 -15.81 -13.89
N ASP A 145 -5.02 -16.91 -13.74
CA ASP A 145 -3.58 -17.01 -13.59
C ASP A 145 -3.01 -18.00 -14.60
N LYS A 146 -1.70 -18.15 -14.66
CA LYS A 146 -1.02 -19.16 -15.48
C LYS A 146 -0.48 -20.28 -14.60
N ASP A 147 -0.73 -21.50 -15.01
CA ASP A 147 -0.07 -22.68 -14.45
C ASP A 147 1.45 -22.58 -14.71
N PRO A 148 2.28 -22.58 -13.68
CA PRO A 148 3.72 -22.37 -13.83
C PRO A 148 4.42 -23.50 -14.60
N THR A 149 3.82 -24.70 -14.63
CA THR A 149 4.39 -25.88 -15.32
C THR A 149 3.99 -25.93 -16.78
N THR A 150 2.72 -25.67 -17.07
CA THR A 150 2.14 -25.88 -18.41
C THR A 150 1.94 -24.59 -19.18
N GLY A 151 2.03 -23.41 -18.53
CA GLY A 151 1.71 -22.10 -19.09
C GLY A 151 0.24 -21.88 -19.42
N LYS A 152 -0.64 -22.88 -19.17
CA LYS A 152 -2.07 -22.77 -19.45
C LYS A 152 -2.78 -21.89 -18.44
N GLU A 153 -3.86 -21.24 -18.87
CA GLU A 153 -4.69 -20.45 -17.96
C GLU A 153 -5.42 -21.37 -16.96
N ILE A 154 -5.33 -20.97 -15.69
CA ILE A 154 -6.12 -21.54 -14.59
C ILE A 154 -7.10 -20.48 -14.08
N ARG A 155 -8.31 -20.94 -13.72
CA ARG A 155 -9.41 -20.07 -13.27
C ARG A 155 -9.74 -20.39 -11.83
N ILE A 156 -9.51 -19.44 -10.95
CA ILE A 156 -9.66 -19.59 -9.50
C ILE A 156 -10.92 -18.82 -9.06
N ASP A 157 -11.96 -19.56 -8.72
CA ASP A 157 -13.25 -19.00 -8.30
C ASP A 157 -13.22 -18.68 -6.80
N CYS A 158 -13.15 -17.39 -6.46
CA CYS A 158 -13.07 -16.90 -5.08
C CYS A 158 -14.35 -17.10 -4.26
N THR A 159 -15.41 -17.67 -4.85
CA THR A 159 -16.62 -18.09 -4.13
C THR A 159 -16.53 -19.53 -3.59
N LYS A 160 -15.50 -20.30 -3.94
CA LYS A 160 -15.41 -21.75 -3.73
C LYS A 160 -14.31 -22.20 -2.76
N PHE A 161 -13.92 -21.36 -1.83
CA PHE A 161 -12.88 -21.68 -0.84
C PHE A 161 -13.42 -22.27 0.49
N GLY A 162 -14.73 -22.52 0.59
CA GLY A 162 -15.34 -23.05 1.82
C GLY A 162 -15.15 -22.08 3.00
N SER A 163 -14.42 -22.51 4.02
CA SER A 163 -14.07 -21.66 5.18
C SER A 163 -12.79 -20.85 4.96
N GLY A 164 -12.09 -21.03 3.84
CA GLY A 164 -10.89 -20.29 3.48
C GLY A 164 -11.17 -19.11 2.56
N ALA A 165 -10.09 -18.56 2.00
CA ALA A 165 -10.12 -17.46 1.05
C ALA A 165 -8.93 -17.56 0.08
N TYR A 166 -8.99 -16.87 -1.06
CA TYR A 166 -7.86 -16.74 -1.96
C TYR A 166 -6.80 -15.82 -1.34
N SER A 167 -5.59 -16.32 -1.21
CA SER A 167 -4.45 -15.51 -0.73
C SER A 167 -3.84 -14.73 -1.90
N ILE A 168 -3.73 -13.42 -1.75
CA ILE A 168 -3.11 -12.55 -2.75
C ILE A 168 -1.61 -12.88 -2.83
N PRO A 169 -1.08 -13.24 -4.01
CA PRO A 169 0.34 -13.53 -4.18
C PRO A 169 1.19 -12.25 -4.09
N SER A 170 2.48 -12.40 -3.88
CA SER A 170 3.43 -11.27 -3.80
C SER A 170 3.54 -10.49 -5.11
N SER A 171 3.45 -11.17 -6.26
CA SER A 171 3.34 -10.56 -7.59
C SER A 171 1.93 -10.74 -8.13
N VAL A 172 1.33 -9.67 -8.63
CA VAL A 172 -0.04 -9.66 -9.13
C VAL A 172 -0.14 -9.15 -10.58
N GLU A 173 1.00 -8.89 -11.23
CA GLU A 173 1.01 -8.20 -12.52
C GLU A 173 0.41 -9.02 -13.66
N ASP A 174 0.58 -10.34 -13.63
CA ASP A 174 0.09 -11.24 -14.68
C ASP A 174 -1.34 -11.74 -14.45
N LEU A 175 -1.91 -11.47 -13.27
CA LEU A 175 -3.28 -11.88 -12.96
C LEU A 175 -4.29 -11.12 -13.83
N LYS A 176 -5.33 -11.81 -14.30
CA LYS A 176 -6.51 -11.20 -14.90
C LYS A 176 -7.73 -11.40 -14.00
N PHE A 177 -8.70 -10.52 -14.11
CA PHE A 177 -9.87 -10.52 -13.23
C PHE A 177 -11.15 -10.56 -14.03
N GLU A 178 -12.07 -11.46 -13.64
CA GLU A 178 -13.42 -11.53 -14.16
C GLU A 178 -14.41 -11.45 -13.01
N THR A 179 -15.31 -10.49 -13.08
CA THR A 179 -16.27 -10.28 -12.00
C THR A 179 -17.59 -9.66 -12.49
N LYS A 180 -18.66 -9.96 -11.76
CA LYS A 180 -19.97 -9.29 -11.85
C LYS A 180 -20.30 -8.55 -10.54
N ALA A 181 -19.32 -8.38 -9.66
CA ALA A 181 -19.52 -7.64 -8.42
C ALA A 181 -19.78 -6.15 -8.69
N GLN A 182 -20.51 -5.53 -7.80
CA GLN A 182 -20.82 -4.10 -7.89
C GLN A 182 -19.74 -3.21 -7.23
N PHE A 183 -18.99 -3.74 -6.28
CA PHE A 183 -17.93 -3.02 -5.56
C PHE A 183 -16.95 -3.97 -4.87
N VAL A 184 -15.84 -3.40 -4.41
CA VAL A 184 -14.87 -4.04 -3.53
C VAL A 184 -15.06 -3.46 -2.13
N LEU A 185 -15.14 -4.32 -1.10
CA LEU A 185 -15.11 -3.95 0.31
C LEU A 185 -13.79 -4.39 0.93
N ALA A 186 -12.91 -3.44 1.19
CA ALA A 186 -11.63 -3.66 1.86
C ALA A 186 -11.80 -3.52 3.38
N ILE A 187 -11.41 -4.55 4.14
CA ILE A 187 -11.69 -4.71 5.57
C ILE A 187 -10.37 -4.80 6.31
N GLU A 188 -10.19 -4.01 7.37
CA GLU A 188 -8.95 -3.98 8.13
C GLU A 188 -8.65 -5.30 8.82
N THR A 189 -9.60 -5.80 9.62
CA THR A 189 -9.35 -6.93 10.53
C THR A 189 -9.77 -8.26 9.93
N ALA A 190 -8.92 -9.27 10.06
CA ALA A 190 -9.22 -10.63 9.62
C ALA A 190 -10.49 -11.21 10.29
N GLY A 191 -10.72 -10.89 11.57
CA GLY A 191 -11.92 -11.35 12.27
C GLY A 191 -13.22 -10.81 11.69
N MET A 192 -13.25 -9.53 11.28
CA MET A 192 -14.41 -8.94 10.63
C MET A 192 -14.59 -9.51 9.21
N PHE A 193 -13.50 -9.66 8.46
CA PHE A 193 -13.53 -10.32 7.15
C PHE A 193 -14.12 -11.73 7.24
N GLN A 194 -13.63 -12.56 8.16
CA GLN A 194 -14.14 -13.93 8.35
C GLN A 194 -15.62 -13.95 8.74
N ARG A 195 -16.09 -13.01 9.55
CA ARG A 195 -17.50 -12.87 9.89
C ARG A 195 -18.36 -12.61 8.64
N LEU A 196 -17.92 -11.67 7.79
CA LEU A 196 -18.64 -11.34 6.55
C LEU A 196 -18.64 -12.50 5.57
N VAL A 197 -17.53 -13.23 5.45
CA VAL A 197 -17.42 -14.44 4.63
C VAL A 197 -18.38 -15.52 5.13
N LYS A 198 -18.34 -15.84 6.43
CA LYS A 198 -19.19 -16.87 7.07
C LYS A 198 -20.67 -16.62 6.84
N HIS A 199 -21.11 -15.37 6.82
CA HIS A 199 -22.50 -15.00 6.61
C HIS A 199 -22.85 -14.70 5.14
N ASN A 200 -21.95 -15.02 4.20
CA ASN A 200 -22.14 -14.82 2.76
C ASN A 200 -22.52 -13.37 2.39
N PHE A 201 -21.94 -12.39 3.11
CA PHE A 201 -22.21 -10.97 2.84
C PHE A 201 -21.88 -10.61 1.39
N TRP A 202 -20.80 -11.16 0.84
CA TRP A 202 -20.40 -10.97 -0.56
C TRP A 202 -21.52 -11.35 -1.56
N LYS A 203 -22.31 -12.38 -1.24
CA LYS A 203 -23.45 -12.81 -2.06
C LYS A 203 -24.64 -11.87 -1.88
N LYS A 204 -24.97 -11.50 -0.63
CA LYS A 204 -26.08 -10.59 -0.30
C LYS A 204 -25.87 -9.20 -0.92
N ALA A 205 -24.66 -8.67 -0.87
CA ALA A 205 -24.29 -7.35 -1.35
C ALA A 205 -23.72 -7.34 -2.78
N ASN A 206 -23.59 -8.49 -3.42
CA ASN A 206 -22.94 -8.67 -4.73
C ASN A 206 -21.57 -7.96 -4.81
N CYS A 207 -20.65 -8.32 -3.92
CA CYS A 207 -19.36 -7.63 -3.80
C CYS A 207 -18.18 -8.61 -3.73
N ILE A 208 -16.99 -8.05 -3.72
CA ILE A 208 -15.72 -8.73 -3.43
C ILE A 208 -15.26 -8.23 -2.05
N LEU A 209 -14.99 -9.16 -1.14
CA LEU A 209 -14.40 -8.88 0.18
C LEU A 209 -12.89 -9.03 0.10
N VAL A 210 -12.16 -8.06 0.63
CA VAL A 210 -10.70 -8.05 0.74
C VAL A 210 -10.29 -7.84 2.18
N SER A 211 -9.58 -8.81 2.77
CA SER A 211 -8.93 -8.65 4.07
C SER A 211 -7.59 -7.92 3.88
N LEU A 212 -7.43 -6.77 4.51
CA LEU A 212 -6.18 -6.00 4.44
C LEU A 212 -5.11 -6.56 5.39
N GLY A 213 -5.53 -7.21 6.49
CA GLY A 213 -4.61 -7.70 7.53
C GLY A 213 -3.89 -6.58 8.28
N GLY A 214 -4.55 -5.44 8.51
CA GLY A 214 -3.97 -4.21 9.04
C GLY A 214 -3.51 -3.26 7.92
N VAL A 215 -2.29 -2.74 8.00
CA VAL A 215 -1.75 -1.87 6.93
C VAL A 215 -1.56 -2.69 5.66
N PRO A 216 -2.25 -2.33 4.55
CA PRO A 216 -2.22 -3.13 3.34
C PRO A 216 -0.82 -3.18 2.72
N THR A 217 -0.34 -4.38 2.43
CA THR A 217 0.92 -4.61 1.75
C THR A 217 0.92 -4.01 0.33
N ARG A 218 2.07 -3.90 -0.29
CA ARG A 218 2.16 -3.46 -1.70
C ARG A 218 1.35 -4.36 -2.62
N ALA A 219 1.48 -5.69 -2.46
CA ALA A 219 0.75 -6.67 -3.25
C ALA A 219 -0.77 -6.51 -3.10
N CYS A 220 -1.27 -6.32 -1.87
CA CYS A 220 -2.70 -6.08 -1.61
C CYS A 220 -3.19 -4.79 -2.28
N ARG A 221 -2.44 -3.68 -2.13
CA ARG A 221 -2.80 -2.41 -2.77
C ARG A 221 -2.80 -2.51 -4.29
N ARG A 222 -1.78 -3.14 -4.87
CA ARG A 222 -1.68 -3.35 -6.31
C ARG A 222 -2.81 -4.22 -6.84
N PHE A 223 -3.17 -5.28 -6.12
CA PHE A 223 -4.30 -6.13 -6.45
C PHE A 223 -5.60 -5.32 -6.50
N ILE A 224 -5.91 -4.58 -5.43
CA ILE A 224 -7.12 -3.74 -5.36
C ILE A 224 -7.13 -2.68 -6.46
N ARG A 225 -5.98 -2.03 -6.72
CA ARG A 225 -5.85 -1.05 -7.79
C ARG A 225 -6.19 -1.65 -9.16
N ARG A 226 -5.54 -2.75 -9.53
CA ARG A 226 -5.77 -3.43 -10.80
C ARG A 226 -7.21 -3.95 -10.93
N LEU A 227 -7.74 -4.53 -9.87
CA LEU A 227 -9.13 -4.99 -9.82
C LEU A 227 -10.11 -3.84 -10.02
N SER A 228 -9.89 -2.71 -9.35
CA SER A 228 -10.72 -1.51 -9.49
C SER A 228 -10.66 -0.93 -10.90
N GLU A 229 -9.50 -0.90 -11.53
CA GLU A 229 -9.32 -0.38 -12.89
C GLU A 229 -9.96 -1.30 -13.95
N SER A 230 -9.67 -2.60 -13.88
CA SER A 230 -10.17 -3.58 -14.86
C SER A 230 -11.69 -3.71 -14.84
N GLY A 231 -12.29 -3.71 -13.66
CA GLY A 231 -13.74 -3.83 -13.47
C GLY A 231 -14.48 -2.49 -13.38
N LYS A 232 -13.77 -1.36 -13.38
CA LYS A 232 -14.31 -0.02 -13.03
C LYS A 232 -15.09 -0.04 -11.73
N LEU A 233 -14.62 -0.84 -10.76
CA LEU A 233 -15.32 -1.08 -9.50
C LEU A 233 -15.01 0.03 -8.49
N PRO A 234 -16.03 0.58 -7.82
CA PRO A 234 -15.83 1.41 -6.64
C PRO A 234 -15.23 0.57 -5.50
N VAL A 235 -14.37 1.19 -4.71
CA VAL A 235 -13.73 0.56 -3.55
C VAL A 235 -14.19 1.25 -2.29
N TYR A 236 -14.72 0.48 -1.35
CA TYR A 236 -15.13 0.95 -0.03
C TYR A 236 -14.21 0.36 1.01
N VAL A 237 -13.81 1.17 1.98
CA VAL A 237 -12.87 0.77 3.02
C VAL A 237 -13.55 0.83 4.38
N PHE A 238 -13.46 -0.27 5.11
CA PHE A 238 -14.03 -0.44 6.42
C PHE A 238 -12.90 -0.79 7.41
N THR A 239 -12.61 0.15 8.31
CA THR A 239 -11.53 0.02 9.32
C THR A 239 -12.06 0.31 10.72
N ASP A 240 -11.19 0.16 11.70
CA ASP A 240 -11.44 0.68 13.03
C ASP A 240 -11.63 2.21 13.00
N GLY A 241 -12.44 2.71 13.92
CA GLY A 241 -12.71 4.13 14.09
C GLY A 241 -11.63 4.79 14.94
N ASP A 242 -10.41 4.84 14.44
CA ASP A 242 -9.27 5.46 15.07
C ASP A 242 -8.31 6.11 14.06
N TYR A 243 -7.34 6.89 14.54
CA TYR A 243 -6.39 7.55 13.66
C TYR A 243 -5.41 6.61 12.96
N TYR A 244 -5.24 5.38 13.48
CA TYR A 244 -4.43 4.37 12.80
C TYR A 244 -5.15 3.86 11.56
N GLY A 245 -6.41 3.48 11.68
CA GLY A 245 -7.28 3.07 10.57
C GLY A 245 -7.39 4.16 9.50
N TYR A 246 -7.50 5.43 9.91
CA TYR A 246 -7.63 6.56 8.97
C TYR A 246 -6.35 6.86 8.21
N PHE A 247 -5.19 6.96 8.90
CA PHE A 247 -3.96 7.48 8.29
C PHE A 247 -2.95 6.42 7.90
N ASN A 248 -2.93 5.27 8.59
CA ASN A 248 -2.00 4.20 8.25
C ASN A 248 -2.62 3.20 7.27
N ILE A 249 -3.93 3.00 7.31
CA ILE A 249 -4.63 2.02 6.47
C ILE A 249 -5.32 2.72 5.31
N TYR A 250 -6.39 3.47 5.57
CA TYR A 250 -7.19 4.08 4.50
C TYR A 250 -6.38 5.07 3.65
N ARG A 251 -5.72 6.05 4.26
CA ARG A 251 -4.96 7.05 3.52
C ARG A 251 -3.83 6.40 2.70
N THR A 252 -3.16 5.38 3.26
CA THR A 252 -2.11 4.65 2.55
C THR A 252 -2.64 3.91 1.34
N LEU A 253 -3.83 3.30 1.45
CA LEU A 253 -4.50 2.66 0.32
C LEU A 253 -4.93 3.69 -0.73
N LYS A 254 -5.55 4.78 -0.31
CA LYS A 254 -6.15 5.77 -1.22
C LYS A 254 -5.13 6.66 -1.90
N VAL A 255 -4.27 7.34 -1.12
CA VAL A 255 -3.38 8.38 -1.63
C VAL A 255 -1.90 8.07 -1.49
N GLY A 256 -1.57 6.99 -0.79
CA GLY A 256 -0.19 6.54 -0.61
C GLY A 256 0.54 7.21 0.53
N SER A 257 1.86 7.11 0.47
CA SER A 257 2.80 7.62 1.49
C SER A 257 3.74 8.65 0.89
N GLY A 258 4.06 9.68 1.65
CA GLY A 258 5.08 10.66 1.26
C GLY A 258 6.46 10.05 1.04
N ASN A 259 6.79 8.98 1.79
CA ASN A 259 8.08 8.28 1.65
C ASN A 259 8.16 7.40 0.39
N ALA A 260 7.04 7.08 -0.23
CA ALA A 260 6.94 6.21 -1.39
C ALA A 260 6.13 6.83 -2.55
N ALA A 261 6.12 8.17 -2.64
CA ALA A 261 5.31 8.89 -3.61
C ALA A 261 5.66 8.56 -5.07
N HIS A 262 6.89 8.14 -5.35
CA HIS A 262 7.35 7.73 -6.67
C HIS A 262 6.66 6.47 -7.22
N ILE A 263 5.98 5.71 -6.36
CA ILE A 263 5.24 4.49 -6.75
C ILE A 263 3.72 4.61 -6.53
N ASN A 264 3.22 5.75 -6.07
CA ASN A 264 1.80 5.91 -5.75
C ASN A 264 0.89 5.65 -6.95
N GLU A 265 1.31 6.01 -8.16
CA GLU A 265 0.56 5.74 -9.40
C GLU A 265 0.24 4.25 -9.61
N PHE A 266 1.09 3.34 -9.09
CA PHE A 266 0.92 1.90 -9.24
C PHE A 266 0.08 1.27 -8.13
N PHE A 267 0.11 1.85 -6.92
CA PHE A 267 -0.40 1.20 -5.70
C PHE A 267 -1.57 1.92 -5.03
N CYS A 268 -1.84 3.18 -5.38
CA CYS A 268 -2.95 3.92 -4.79
C CYS A 268 -4.28 3.62 -5.48
N VAL A 269 -5.37 3.72 -4.73
CA VAL A 269 -6.74 3.48 -5.17
C VAL A 269 -7.54 4.77 -5.03
N PRO A 270 -7.41 5.74 -5.98
CA PRO A 270 -7.97 7.09 -5.85
C PRO A 270 -9.49 7.14 -5.69
N ASN A 271 -10.21 6.16 -6.26
CA ASN A 271 -11.66 6.06 -6.15
C ASN A 271 -12.15 5.43 -4.83
N ALA A 272 -11.23 5.01 -3.94
CA ALA A 272 -11.60 4.47 -2.64
C ALA A 272 -12.35 5.50 -1.81
N LYS A 273 -13.41 5.06 -1.10
CA LYS A 273 -14.19 5.84 -0.14
C LYS A 273 -14.14 5.17 1.23
N PHE A 274 -14.01 5.98 2.26
CA PHE A 274 -14.05 5.51 3.63
C PHE A 274 -15.49 5.29 4.07
N LEU A 275 -15.86 4.05 4.34
CA LEU A 275 -17.23 3.69 4.69
C LEU A 275 -17.48 3.84 6.20
N GLY A 276 -16.52 3.45 7.01
CA GLY A 276 -16.60 3.44 8.49
C GLY A 276 -15.41 2.66 9.12
N VAL A 277 -15.29 2.64 10.44
CA VAL A 277 -16.13 3.30 11.44
C VAL A 277 -15.74 4.79 11.51
N THR A 278 -16.68 5.68 11.23
CA THR A 278 -16.45 7.13 11.33
C THR A 278 -16.65 7.62 12.77
N PRO A 279 -16.11 8.79 13.16
CA PRO A 279 -16.41 9.39 14.47
C PRO A 279 -17.92 9.66 14.67
N GLN A 280 -18.64 9.95 13.58
CA GLN A 280 -20.09 10.12 13.64
C GLN A 280 -20.81 8.81 13.94
N ASP A 281 -20.33 7.67 13.39
CA ASP A 281 -20.88 6.35 13.71
C ASP A 281 -20.75 6.01 15.19
N ILE A 282 -19.64 6.41 15.83
CA ILE A 282 -19.43 6.23 17.28
C ILE A 282 -20.55 6.91 18.06
N ILE A 283 -20.93 8.13 17.66
CA ILE A 283 -22.00 8.90 18.30
C ILE A 283 -23.36 8.29 17.99
N ASP A 284 -23.69 8.10 16.71
CA ASP A 284 -25.02 7.72 16.25
C ASP A 284 -25.42 6.33 16.76
N TYR A 285 -24.49 5.39 16.75
CA TYR A 285 -24.71 4.04 17.24
C TYR A 285 -24.32 3.85 18.73
N LYS A 286 -23.87 4.93 19.41
CA LYS A 286 -23.44 4.87 20.82
C LYS A 286 -22.50 3.70 21.08
N LEU A 287 -21.48 3.58 20.24
CA LEU A 287 -20.55 2.45 20.30
C LEU A 287 -19.73 2.45 21.59
N PRO A 288 -19.36 1.28 22.13
CA PRO A 288 -18.33 1.17 23.16
C PRO A 288 -17.01 1.76 22.65
N THR A 289 -16.33 2.51 23.50
CA THR A 289 -15.13 3.26 23.12
C THR A 289 -13.97 3.00 24.05
N HIS A 290 -12.78 3.23 23.56
CA HIS A 290 -11.54 3.35 24.31
C HIS A 290 -11.03 4.80 24.24
N PRO A 291 -10.35 5.30 25.29
CA PRO A 291 -9.77 6.64 25.24
C PRO A 291 -8.70 6.73 24.14
N LEU A 292 -8.56 7.91 23.52
CA LEU A 292 -7.43 8.19 22.63
C LEU A 292 -6.13 8.23 23.45
N LYS A 293 -5.08 7.63 22.91
CA LYS A 293 -3.73 7.71 23.47
C LYS A 293 -3.06 9.02 23.05
N ASP A 294 -2.05 9.48 23.79
CA ASP A 294 -1.29 10.71 23.44
C ASP A 294 -0.71 10.66 22.02
N VAL A 295 -0.26 9.49 21.57
CA VAL A 295 0.22 9.29 20.21
C VAL A 295 -0.87 9.52 19.18
N ASP A 296 -2.11 9.15 19.47
CA ASP A 296 -3.26 9.36 18.57
C ASP A 296 -3.63 10.83 18.52
N ILE A 297 -3.67 11.50 19.67
CA ILE A 297 -3.93 12.95 19.76
C ILE A 297 -2.89 13.73 18.94
N LYS A 298 -1.61 13.37 19.09
CA LYS A 298 -0.53 13.99 18.31
C LYS A 298 -0.71 13.75 16.81
N ARG A 299 -1.05 12.52 16.41
CA ARG A 299 -1.29 12.14 15.01
C ARG A 299 -2.44 12.92 14.38
N GLY A 300 -3.56 13.07 15.10
CA GLY A 300 -4.70 13.87 14.64
C GLY A 300 -4.34 15.35 14.43
N LYS A 301 -3.61 15.96 15.39
CA LYS A 301 -3.14 17.35 15.28
C LYS A 301 -2.17 17.52 14.11
N ASP A 302 -1.24 16.58 13.94
CA ASP A 302 -0.26 16.63 12.84
C ASP A 302 -0.94 16.48 11.49
N ALA A 303 -1.92 15.58 11.37
CA ALA A 303 -2.68 15.40 10.13
C ALA A 303 -3.45 16.68 9.74
N LEU A 304 -4.12 17.35 10.67
CA LEU A 304 -4.80 18.62 10.40
C LEU A 304 -3.84 19.71 9.91
N LYS A 305 -2.62 19.73 10.44
CA LYS A 305 -1.63 20.77 10.14
C LYS A 305 -0.80 20.51 8.89
N ASN A 306 -0.42 19.24 8.66
CA ASN A 306 0.66 18.91 7.74
C ASN A 306 0.27 17.92 6.64
N ASP A 307 -0.89 17.26 6.71
CA ASP A 307 -1.27 16.27 5.71
C ASP A 307 -2.01 16.93 4.54
N PRO A 308 -1.44 16.96 3.31
CA PRO A 308 -2.05 17.63 2.17
C PRO A 308 -3.40 17.05 1.77
N PHE A 309 -3.63 15.75 2.00
CA PHE A 309 -4.92 15.10 1.73
C PHE A 309 -6.00 15.59 2.69
N VAL A 310 -5.67 15.66 3.99
CA VAL A 310 -6.59 16.17 5.02
C VAL A 310 -6.88 17.66 4.81
N GLN A 311 -5.86 18.45 4.46
CA GLN A 311 -6.03 19.88 4.18
C GLN A 311 -6.95 20.14 2.97
N HIS A 312 -6.95 19.24 1.98
CA HIS A 312 -7.81 19.37 0.82
C HIS A 312 -9.28 18.99 1.11
N HIS A 313 -9.53 18.06 2.04
CA HIS A 313 -10.87 17.51 2.32
C HIS A 313 -11.47 18.03 3.63
N LYS A 314 -12.45 18.93 3.54
CA LYS A 314 -13.15 19.49 4.71
C LYS A 314 -13.87 18.44 5.54
N GLU A 315 -14.35 17.38 4.90
CA GLU A 315 -15.01 16.24 5.54
C GLU A 315 -14.06 15.54 6.51
N TRP A 316 -12.82 15.30 6.09
CA TRP A 316 -11.79 14.72 6.94
C TRP A 316 -11.38 15.64 8.08
N GLN A 317 -11.25 16.95 7.82
CA GLN A 317 -10.97 17.92 8.89
C GLN A 317 -12.08 17.91 9.95
N LYS A 318 -13.35 17.84 9.52
CA LYS A 318 -14.49 17.74 10.44
C LYS A 318 -14.46 16.44 11.22
N ALA A 319 -14.23 15.30 10.58
CA ALA A 319 -14.18 14.00 11.24
C ALA A 319 -13.07 13.94 12.30
N ILE A 320 -11.87 14.48 12.01
CA ILE A 320 -10.76 14.55 12.96
C ILE A 320 -11.12 15.44 14.16
N LYS A 321 -11.79 16.56 13.94
CA LYS A 321 -12.26 17.44 15.04
C LYS A 321 -13.24 16.71 15.94
N VAL A 322 -14.26 16.07 15.35
CA VAL A 322 -15.25 15.27 16.11
C VAL A 322 -14.57 14.20 16.96
N MET A 323 -13.62 13.47 16.40
CA MET A 323 -12.88 12.46 17.18
C MET A 323 -12.03 13.08 18.30
N SER A 324 -11.41 14.23 18.05
CA SER A 324 -10.63 14.95 19.06
C SER A 324 -11.51 15.44 20.21
N ASP A 325 -12.74 15.89 19.91
CA ASP A 325 -13.70 16.34 20.91
C ASP A 325 -14.27 15.17 21.73
N LEU A 326 -14.52 14.02 21.08
CA LEU A 326 -14.93 12.79 21.73
C LEU A 326 -13.84 12.23 22.65
N LYS A 327 -12.56 12.49 22.36
CA LYS A 327 -11.39 11.91 23.04
C LYS A 327 -11.43 10.37 23.10
N ALA A 328 -12.11 9.75 22.15
CA ALA A 328 -12.42 8.33 22.15
C ALA A 328 -12.29 7.71 20.75
N ARG A 329 -12.01 6.43 20.71
CA ARG A 329 -11.93 5.60 19.50
C ARG A 329 -12.77 4.33 19.67
N ALA A 330 -13.18 3.71 18.58
CA ALA A 330 -13.93 2.45 18.59
C ALA A 330 -13.38 1.47 17.55
N GLU A 331 -13.31 0.21 17.93
CA GLU A 331 -12.97 -0.86 16.99
C GLU A 331 -14.20 -1.29 16.18
N GLN A 332 -13.99 -1.93 15.02
CA GLN A 332 -15.07 -2.53 14.21
C GLN A 332 -15.93 -3.48 15.05
N GLN A 333 -15.31 -4.20 15.98
CA GLN A 333 -15.97 -5.13 16.89
C GLN A 333 -16.95 -4.47 17.86
N ALA A 334 -16.82 -3.17 18.10
CA ALA A 334 -17.75 -2.41 18.95
C ALA A 334 -19.21 -2.43 18.43
N LEU A 335 -19.38 -2.65 17.10
CA LEU A 335 -20.69 -2.83 16.48
C LEU A 335 -21.45 -4.05 17.03
N ALA A 336 -20.75 -5.03 17.59
CA ALA A 336 -21.38 -6.21 18.21
C ALA A 336 -22.18 -5.90 19.49
N LYS A 337 -22.06 -4.69 20.04
CA LYS A 337 -22.97 -4.20 21.10
C LYS A 337 -24.44 -4.37 20.75
N TRP A 338 -24.78 -4.21 19.49
CA TRP A 338 -26.16 -4.31 18.99
C TRP A 338 -26.50 -5.71 18.46
N GLY A 339 -25.67 -6.69 18.73
CA GLY A 339 -25.77 -8.07 18.28
C GLY A 339 -24.69 -8.42 17.25
N LEU A 340 -24.27 -9.67 17.28
CA LEU A 340 -23.15 -10.14 16.46
C LEU A 340 -23.34 -9.94 14.94
N ASN A 341 -24.58 -9.93 14.48
CA ASN A 341 -24.94 -9.76 13.07
C ASN A 341 -25.29 -8.32 12.71
N PHE A 342 -25.28 -7.40 13.64
CA PHE A 342 -25.65 -6.00 13.41
C PHE A 342 -24.85 -5.37 12.24
N VAL A 343 -23.56 -5.67 12.17
CA VAL A 343 -22.69 -5.19 11.09
C VAL A 343 -23.16 -5.66 9.71
N ILE A 344 -23.70 -6.87 9.62
CA ILE A 344 -24.14 -7.54 8.37
C ILE A 344 -25.56 -7.12 7.98
N ASP A 345 -26.46 -7.10 8.96
CA ASP A 345 -27.90 -6.97 8.69
C ASP A 345 -28.34 -5.50 8.70
N LYS A 346 -27.60 -4.61 9.35
CA LYS A 346 -27.96 -3.21 9.49
C LYS A 346 -26.85 -2.23 9.11
N TYR A 347 -25.72 -2.24 9.81
CA TYR A 347 -24.69 -1.20 9.67
C TYR A 347 -24.17 -1.08 8.23
N LEU A 348 -23.57 -2.12 7.67
CA LEU A 348 -23.04 -2.06 6.31
C LEU A 348 -24.11 -1.80 5.23
N PRO A 349 -25.31 -2.42 5.27
CA PRO A 349 -26.38 -2.08 4.34
C PRO A 349 -26.82 -0.61 4.41
N GLU A 350 -26.92 -0.02 5.61
CA GLU A 350 -27.26 1.40 5.80
C GLU A 350 -26.12 2.29 5.26
N LYS A 351 -24.88 1.98 5.58
CA LYS A 351 -23.72 2.74 5.10
C LYS A 351 -23.60 2.70 3.57
N LEU A 352 -23.81 1.54 2.95
CA LEU A 352 -23.74 1.39 1.48
C LEU A 352 -24.85 2.19 0.76
N LYS A 353 -26.01 2.39 1.38
CA LYS A 353 -27.10 3.20 0.82
C LYS A 353 -26.92 4.71 1.06
N ASN A 354 -26.29 5.10 2.17
CA ASN A 354 -26.15 6.49 2.56
C ASN A 354 -24.78 7.06 2.14
N THR A 355 -24.65 7.44 0.89
CA THR A 355 -23.40 7.98 0.34
C THR A 355 -22.91 9.27 1.03
N LYS A 356 -23.81 10.02 1.67
CA LYS A 356 -23.46 11.24 2.42
C LYS A 356 -22.71 10.95 3.72
N SER A 357 -22.76 9.72 4.22
CA SER A 357 -22.04 9.31 5.42
C SER A 357 -20.61 8.84 5.14
N TRP A 358 -20.17 8.79 3.88
CA TRP A 358 -18.84 8.37 3.51
C TRP A 358 -17.85 9.55 3.59
N LEU A 359 -16.59 9.21 3.86
CA LEU A 359 -15.51 10.21 3.73
C LEU A 359 -14.74 10.01 2.42
N PRO A 360 -14.29 11.10 1.79
CA PRO A 360 -13.58 11.06 0.51
C PRO A 360 -12.22 10.38 0.62
#